data_01c9bc955ad482a1cd192cbd34f2609f
#
_entry.id   01c9bc955ad482a1cd192cbd34f2609f
#
_cell.length_a   1.000
_cell.length_b   1.000
_cell.length_c   1.000
_cell.angle_alpha   90.00
_cell.angle_beta   90.00
_cell.angle_gamma   90.00
#
_symmetry.space_group_name_H-M   'P 1'
#
loop_
_entity.id
_entity.type
_entity.pdbx_description
1 polymer ?
#
loop_
_entity_poly.entity_id
_entity_poly.type
_entity_poly.pdbx_seq_one_letter_code
_entity_poly.pdbx_strand_id
1 'polypeptide(L)'
;MPDEETFGGRIYLHRLIGGLVGLAVIASTSLALAEPSKIVAAENFYGDIAKQIGGPNVSVTSILSNPDQDPHLFELSPSVARDVSDAHIVIYNGIDYDPWIEKLLVAARSANRKTIVVADLIGKKTGDNPHIWYDPATISALAKRLSETLVAEDPADKAGYQQRLSRFDESLKPIQAKIAELRQRFAGTPVTATEPIFGYMFEALGMQVRNQAFQLAVMNDTEPSASDIISFEDDLKTHRVKLLIYNSQATDPIAERMQKIAKAAGIPVVGGTETSPPGENYQSWMMGELDAVERALSKHAP
;
A
#
# COMPACT_ATOMS: atom_id res chain seq x y z
N MET A 1 58.15 53.79 -90.34
CA MET A 1 57.85 54.92 -89.49
C MET A 1 56.49 54.70 -88.88
N PRO A 2 56.41 54.96 -87.67
CA PRO A 2 56.81 54.32 -86.37
C PRO A 2 55.53 53.82 -85.66
N ASP A 3 55.41 53.32 -84.57
CA ASP A 3 56.16 53.13 -83.33
C ASP A 3 55.52 52.02 -82.50
N GLU A 4 56.37 51.42 -81.73
CA GLU A 4 56.03 50.48 -80.65
C GLU A 4 55.25 51.15 -79.56
N GLU A 5 54.37 50.39 -78.93
CA GLU A 5 54.18 50.53 -77.50
C GLU A 5 53.75 49.23 -76.87
N THR A 6 54.58 48.73 -76.00
CA THR A 6 54.42 47.62 -75.11
C THR A 6 53.49 47.98 -73.98
N PHE A 7 52.48 47.20 -73.69
CA PHE A 7 51.70 47.26 -72.48
C PHE A 7 51.74 45.93 -71.74
N GLY A 8 52.44 45.96 -70.62
CA GLY A 8 52.51 44.83 -69.67
C GLY A 8 51.19 44.66 -68.91
N GLY A 9 50.59 43.53 -69.15
CA GLY A 9 49.39 43.11 -68.41
C GLY A 9 49.72 42.39 -67.14
N ARG A 10 49.46 42.98 -66.01
CA ARG A 10 49.52 42.37 -64.69
C ARG A 10 48.34 41.41 -64.54
N ILE A 11 48.66 40.11 -64.37
CA ILE A 11 47.70 39.05 -63.99
C ILE A 11 47.39 39.15 -62.49
N TYR A 12 46.19 39.57 -62.14
CA TYR A 12 45.68 39.46 -60.78
C TYR A 12 45.09 38.09 -60.56
N LEU A 13 45.74 37.29 -59.72
CA LEU A 13 45.32 36.00 -59.28
C LEU A 13 44.30 36.18 -58.15
N HIS A 14 42.99 36.12 -58.40
CA HIS A 14 41.95 36.10 -57.41
C HIS A 14 41.88 34.71 -56.77
N ARG A 15 42.31 34.63 -55.52
CA ARG A 15 42.08 33.48 -54.65
C ARG A 15 40.62 33.50 -54.22
N LEU A 16 39.81 32.61 -54.76
CA LEU A 16 38.49 32.27 -54.25
C LEU A 16 38.69 31.42 -52.96
N ILE A 17 38.45 32.05 -51.83
CA ILE A 17 38.33 31.34 -50.54
C ILE A 17 36.85 30.90 -50.46
N GLY A 18 36.59 29.63 -50.84
CA GLY A 18 35.31 28.97 -50.60
C GLY A 18 35.14 28.63 -49.13
N GLY A 19 34.41 29.45 -48.39
CA GLY A 19 34.03 29.12 -47.01
C GLY A 19 32.97 28.02 -47.02
N LEU A 20 33.32 26.80 -46.61
CA LEU A 20 32.37 25.75 -46.28
C LEU A 20 31.74 26.10 -44.90
N VAL A 21 30.53 26.69 -44.91
CA VAL A 21 29.73 26.79 -43.71
C VAL A 21 29.07 25.43 -43.48
N GLY A 22 29.68 24.63 -42.61
CA GLY A 22 29.10 23.39 -42.16
C GLY A 22 27.91 23.69 -41.25
N LEU A 23 26.69 23.47 -41.71
CA LEU A 23 25.46 23.55 -40.94
C LEU A 23 25.40 22.33 -40.03
N ALA A 24 25.86 22.47 -38.77
CA ALA A 24 25.68 21.46 -37.76
C ALA A 24 24.18 21.45 -37.33
N VAL A 25 23.40 20.53 -37.88
CA VAL A 25 22.05 20.23 -37.39
C VAL A 25 22.19 19.52 -36.05
N ILE A 26 22.06 20.28 -34.98
CA ILE A 26 21.89 19.71 -33.61
C ILE A 26 20.48 19.09 -33.59
N ALA A 27 20.39 17.80 -33.85
CA ALA A 27 19.19 17.03 -33.62
C ALA A 27 18.91 17.02 -32.10
N SER A 28 18.10 17.98 -31.64
CA SER A 28 17.54 17.95 -30.29
C SER A 28 16.59 16.76 -30.24
N THR A 29 17.09 15.62 -29.80
CA THR A 29 16.23 14.49 -29.40
C THR A 29 15.47 14.95 -28.16
N SER A 30 14.23 15.44 -28.35
CA SER A 30 13.28 15.58 -27.27
C SER A 30 13.08 14.17 -26.71
N LEU A 31 13.65 13.91 -25.52
CA LEU A 31 13.26 12.77 -24.70
C LEU A 31 11.77 12.99 -24.39
N ALA A 32 10.90 12.39 -25.18
CA ALA A 32 9.50 12.28 -24.81
C ALA A 32 9.48 11.52 -23.48
N LEU A 33 9.19 12.21 -22.39
CA LEU A 33 8.90 11.56 -21.12
C LEU A 33 7.69 10.66 -21.39
N ALA A 34 7.85 9.36 -21.18
CA ALA A 34 6.74 8.43 -21.27
C ALA A 34 5.64 8.89 -20.29
N GLU A 35 4.38 8.79 -20.69
CA GLU A 35 3.28 9.06 -19.76
C GLU A 35 3.40 8.11 -18.56
N PRO A 36 3.17 8.62 -17.32
CA PRO A 36 3.24 7.79 -16.13
C PRO A 36 2.25 6.62 -16.23
N SER A 37 2.68 5.43 -15.82
CA SER A 37 1.81 4.26 -15.78
C SER A 37 0.68 4.46 -14.78
N LYS A 38 -0.56 4.31 -15.21
CA LYS A 38 -1.75 4.49 -14.37
C LYS A 38 -1.94 3.26 -13.50
N ILE A 39 -1.86 3.46 -12.19
CA ILE A 39 -2.11 2.42 -11.18
C ILE A 39 -3.37 2.76 -10.41
N VAL A 40 -4.27 1.80 -10.29
CA VAL A 40 -5.40 1.86 -9.36
C VAL A 40 -5.15 0.89 -8.24
N ALA A 41 -5.19 1.38 -7.01
CA ALA A 41 -5.16 0.57 -5.79
C ALA A 41 -6.54 0.60 -5.13
N ALA A 42 -7.05 -0.55 -4.74
CA ALA A 42 -8.33 -0.63 -4.03
C ALA A 42 -8.22 0.14 -2.70
N GLU A 43 -7.16 -0.05 -1.94
CA GLU A 43 -6.91 0.57 -0.66
C GLU A 43 -5.79 1.63 -0.73
N ASN A 44 -5.87 2.64 0.13
CA ASN A 44 -4.93 3.76 0.11
C ASN A 44 -3.50 3.38 0.51
N PHE A 45 -3.32 2.41 1.39
CA PHE A 45 -2.00 1.92 1.81
C PHE A 45 -1.30 1.13 0.69
N TYR A 46 -2.02 0.39 -0.14
CA TYR A 46 -1.44 -0.22 -1.35
C TYR A 46 -1.09 0.85 -2.39
N GLY A 47 -1.91 1.90 -2.49
CA GLY A 47 -1.61 3.05 -3.33
C GLY A 47 -0.38 3.84 -2.86
N ASP A 48 -0.17 3.96 -1.55
CA ASP A 48 1.05 4.55 -0.98
C ASP A 48 2.29 3.74 -1.37
N ILE A 49 2.25 2.41 -1.21
CA ILE A 49 3.34 1.53 -1.64
C ILE A 49 3.60 1.68 -3.15
N ALA A 50 2.53 1.75 -3.95
CA ALA A 50 2.67 1.95 -5.39
C ALA A 50 3.38 3.26 -5.74
N LYS A 51 3.08 4.35 -5.02
CA LYS A 51 3.80 5.63 -5.18
C LYS A 51 5.26 5.53 -4.77
N GLN A 52 5.56 4.86 -3.66
CA GLN A 52 6.92 4.70 -3.16
C GLN A 52 7.81 3.88 -4.13
N ILE A 53 7.25 2.82 -4.74
CA ILE A 53 7.99 1.96 -5.68
C ILE A 53 8.03 2.57 -7.09
N GLY A 54 6.91 3.11 -7.57
CA GLY A 54 6.81 3.66 -8.92
C GLY A 54 7.51 5.02 -9.08
N GLY A 55 7.51 5.84 -8.02
CA GLY A 55 8.08 7.18 -8.06
C GLY A 55 7.41 8.08 -9.11
N PRO A 56 8.18 8.86 -9.88
CA PRO A 56 7.64 9.78 -10.88
C PRO A 56 7.03 9.07 -12.11
N ASN A 57 7.29 7.78 -12.29
CA ASN A 57 6.88 7.03 -13.47
C ASN A 57 5.47 6.44 -13.36
N VAL A 58 4.77 6.72 -12.26
CA VAL A 58 3.41 6.22 -12.03
C VAL A 58 2.46 7.34 -11.61
N SER A 59 1.20 7.20 -12.01
CA SER A 59 0.07 7.99 -11.51
C SER A 59 -0.85 7.04 -10.74
N VAL A 60 -1.01 7.26 -9.44
CA VAL A 60 -1.73 6.32 -8.55
C VAL A 60 -3.03 6.93 -8.06
N THR A 61 -4.13 6.23 -8.34
CA THR A 61 -5.45 6.48 -7.74
C THR A 61 -5.73 5.42 -6.69
N SER A 62 -6.00 5.85 -5.45
CA SER A 62 -6.49 4.97 -4.36
C SER A 62 -7.99 5.17 -4.23
N ILE A 63 -8.76 4.07 -4.19
CA ILE A 63 -10.22 4.13 -4.16
C ILE A 63 -10.72 4.29 -2.73
N LEU A 64 -10.43 3.33 -1.85
CA LEU A 64 -10.74 3.42 -0.42
C LEU A 64 -9.68 4.29 0.27
N SER A 65 -10.01 5.54 0.51
CA SER A 65 -9.07 6.54 1.05
C SER A 65 -9.70 7.44 2.12
N ASN A 66 -11.01 7.30 2.37
CA ASN A 66 -11.70 8.05 3.40
C ASN A 66 -11.62 7.28 4.73
N PRO A 67 -10.97 7.82 5.77
CA PRO A 67 -10.84 7.16 7.07
C PRO A 67 -12.17 7.01 7.84
N ASP A 68 -13.19 7.78 7.45
CA ASP A 68 -14.52 7.73 8.07
C ASP A 68 -15.47 6.77 7.33
N GLN A 69 -15.00 6.12 6.26
CA GLN A 69 -15.80 5.19 5.48
C GLN A 69 -15.46 3.76 5.88
N ASP A 70 -16.47 2.99 6.22
CA ASP A 70 -16.37 1.55 6.36
C ASP A 70 -16.08 0.91 4.99
N PRO A 71 -14.96 0.21 4.81
CA PRO A 71 -14.62 -0.42 3.52
C PRO A 71 -15.63 -1.48 3.06
N HIS A 72 -16.31 -2.13 4.00
CA HIS A 72 -17.32 -3.15 3.70
C HIS A 72 -18.61 -2.54 3.13
N LEU A 73 -18.87 -1.25 3.39
CA LEU A 73 -20.04 -0.51 2.89
C LEU A 73 -19.71 0.31 1.63
N PHE A 74 -18.64 -0.02 0.92
CA PHE A 74 -18.21 0.72 -0.27
C PHE A 74 -19.21 0.58 -1.43
N GLU A 75 -19.68 1.72 -1.95
CA GLU A 75 -20.56 1.79 -3.12
C GLU A 75 -19.79 2.24 -4.38
N LEU A 76 -19.98 1.51 -5.47
CA LEU A 76 -19.35 1.80 -6.76
C LEU A 76 -19.90 3.07 -7.39
N SER A 77 -18.98 3.94 -7.84
CA SER A 77 -19.33 5.11 -8.65
C SER A 77 -18.85 4.95 -10.11
N PRO A 78 -19.48 5.68 -11.07
CA PRO A 78 -19.02 5.69 -12.45
C PRO A 78 -17.58 6.19 -12.63
N SER A 79 -17.06 7.02 -11.74
CA SER A 79 -15.66 7.46 -11.75
C SER A 79 -14.72 6.32 -11.44
N VAL A 80 -15.00 5.53 -10.39
CA VAL A 80 -14.21 4.34 -10.03
C VAL A 80 -14.17 3.33 -11.18
N ALA A 81 -15.31 3.11 -11.85
CA ALA A 81 -15.35 2.21 -13.00
C ALA A 81 -14.46 2.70 -14.15
N ARG A 82 -14.41 4.02 -14.40
CA ARG A 82 -13.50 4.62 -15.41
C ARG A 82 -12.05 4.47 -15.00
N ASP A 83 -11.70 4.79 -13.75
CA ASP A 83 -10.33 4.69 -13.25
C ASP A 83 -9.79 3.26 -13.39
N VAL A 84 -10.60 2.26 -13.02
CA VAL A 84 -10.26 0.84 -13.20
C VAL A 84 -10.15 0.49 -14.68
N SER A 85 -11.04 1.02 -15.55
CA SER A 85 -10.98 0.77 -16.99
C SER A 85 -9.70 1.28 -17.64
N ASP A 86 -9.23 2.46 -17.21
CA ASP A 86 -8.05 3.15 -17.74
C ASP A 86 -6.73 2.69 -17.12
N ALA A 87 -6.78 1.88 -16.05
CA ALA A 87 -5.60 1.44 -15.32
C ALA A 87 -4.73 0.47 -16.15
N HIS A 88 -3.42 0.67 -16.09
CA HIS A 88 -2.42 -0.29 -16.58
C HIS A 88 -2.18 -1.38 -15.53
N ILE A 89 -2.16 -1.01 -14.25
CA ILE A 89 -2.00 -1.93 -13.14
C ILE A 89 -3.15 -1.71 -12.14
N VAL A 90 -3.76 -2.79 -11.67
CA VAL A 90 -4.73 -2.77 -10.58
C VAL A 90 -4.18 -3.61 -9.43
N ILE A 91 -4.19 -3.04 -8.22
CA ILE A 91 -3.74 -3.68 -6.98
C ILE A 91 -4.95 -3.77 -6.05
N TYR A 92 -5.25 -4.95 -5.54
CA TYR A 92 -6.33 -5.14 -4.59
C TYR A 92 -6.02 -6.28 -3.61
N ASN A 93 -6.74 -6.29 -2.50
CA ASN A 93 -6.48 -7.23 -1.40
C ASN A 93 -6.79 -8.67 -1.78
N GLY A 94 -7.98 -8.92 -2.33
CA GLY A 94 -8.53 -10.26 -2.56
C GLY A 94 -9.15 -10.87 -1.31
N ILE A 95 -9.37 -12.20 -1.35
CA ILE A 95 -9.95 -13.01 -0.24
C ILE A 95 -11.23 -12.41 0.36
N ASP A 96 -12.14 -12.02 -0.54
CA ASP A 96 -13.47 -11.45 -0.23
C ASP A 96 -13.48 -10.10 0.51
N TYR A 97 -12.32 -9.41 0.62
CA TYR A 97 -12.28 -8.08 1.23
C TYR A 97 -12.83 -6.98 0.30
N ASP A 98 -12.46 -7.05 -0.98
CA ASP A 98 -12.79 -6.05 -2.00
C ASP A 98 -13.47 -6.69 -3.24
N PRO A 99 -14.56 -7.47 -3.08
CA PRO A 99 -15.19 -8.22 -4.16
C PRO A 99 -15.79 -7.31 -5.26
N TRP A 100 -15.97 -6.04 -4.97
CA TRP A 100 -16.42 -5.03 -5.92
C TRP A 100 -15.40 -4.75 -7.02
N ILE A 101 -14.08 -4.82 -6.71
CA ILE A 101 -13.04 -4.62 -7.70
C ILE A 101 -13.01 -5.76 -8.72
N GLU A 102 -13.23 -6.99 -8.28
CA GLU A 102 -13.29 -8.16 -9.17
C GLU A 102 -14.44 -8.04 -10.18
N LYS A 103 -15.60 -7.58 -9.72
CA LYS A 103 -16.76 -7.30 -10.58
C LYS A 103 -16.43 -6.25 -11.64
N LEU A 104 -15.72 -5.18 -11.27
CA LEU A 104 -15.26 -4.16 -12.22
C LEU A 104 -14.26 -4.71 -13.22
N LEU A 105 -13.31 -5.52 -12.79
CA LEU A 105 -12.31 -6.14 -13.68
C LEU A 105 -12.95 -7.07 -14.70
N VAL A 106 -14.01 -7.79 -14.32
CA VAL A 106 -14.79 -8.63 -15.23
C VAL A 106 -15.58 -7.80 -16.23
N ALA A 107 -16.16 -6.67 -15.79
CA ALA A 107 -16.96 -5.78 -16.65
C ALA A 107 -16.07 -4.96 -17.61
N ALA A 108 -14.91 -4.50 -17.15
CA ALA A 108 -13.97 -3.69 -17.90
C ALA A 108 -12.73 -4.50 -18.30
N ARG A 109 -12.91 -5.56 -19.11
CA ARG A 109 -11.80 -6.42 -19.56
C ARG A 109 -10.78 -5.65 -20.36
N SER A 110 -9.50 -5.84 -20.06
CA SER A 110 -8.37 -5.30 -20.81
C SER A 110 -7.27 -6.35 -20.89
N ALA A 111 -6.83 -6.65 -22.13
CA ALA A 111 -5.75 -7.63 -22.37
C ALA A 111 -4.39 -7.15 -21.86
N ASN A 112 -4.20 -5.83 -21.76
CA ASN A 112 -2.92 -5.22 -21.40
C ASN A 112 -2.81 -4.89 -19.91
N ARG A 113 -3.93 -4.90 -19.16
CA ARG A 113 -3.93 -4.59 -17.74
C ARG A 113 -3.27 -5.71 -16.96
N LYS A 114 -2.37 -5.33 -16.04
CA LYS A 114 -1.82 -6.23 -15.04
C LYS A 114 -2.65 -6.14 -13.76
N THR A 115 -2.89 -7.27 -13.14
CA THR A 115 -3.62 -7.34 -11.88
C THR A 115 -2.72 -7.97 -10.83
N ILE A 116 -2.60 -7.34 -9.68
CA ILE A 116 -1.87 -7.84 -8.52
C ILE A 116 -2.90 -8.08 -7.41
N VAL A 117 -3.20 -9.34 -7.15
CA VAL A 117 -4.00 -9.77 -6.00
C VAL A 117 -3.02 -9.99 -4.85
N VAL A 118 -3.11 -9.18 -3.81
CA VAL A 118 -2.09 -9.18 -2.75
C VAL A 118 -2.12 -10.49 -1.96
N ALA A 119 -3.31 -11.02 -1.68
CA ALA A 119 -3.49 -12.31 -1.01
C ALA A 119 -2.77 -13.47 -1.70
N ASP A 120 -2.76 -13.49 -3.03
CA ASP A 120 -2.09 -14.54 -3.81
C ASP A 120 -0.58 -14.55 -3.61
N LEU A 121 0.03 -13.37 -3.33
CA LEU A 121 1.47 -13.24 -3.14
C LEU A 121 1.96 -13.96 -1.89
N ILE A 122 1.09 -14.15 -0.91
CA ILE A 122 1.38 -14.80 0.36
C ILE A 122 0.59 -16.10 0.56
N GLY A 123 -0.06 -16.59 -0.51
CA GLY A 123 -0.77 -17.87 -0.52
C GLY A 123 -2.04 -17.92 0.31
N LYS A 124 -2.64 -16.78 0.63
CA LYS A 124 -3.92 -16.70 1.35
C LYS A 124 -5.08 -17.02 0.42
N LYS A 125 -6.18 -17.53 0.99
CA LYS A 125 -7.35 -18.02 0.25
C LYS A 125 -8.63 -17.51 0.89
N THR A 126 -9.71 -17.48 0.12
CA THR A 126 -11.06 -17.23 0.61
C THR A 126 -11.35 -18.02 1.89
N GLY A 127 -11.83 -17.33 2.91
CA GLY A 127 -12.03 -17.84 4.27
C GLY A 127 -10.89 -17.57 5.25
N ASP A 128 -9.71 -17.18 4.78
CA ASP A 128 -8.66 -16.64 5.65
C ASP A 128 -9.02 -15.21 6.11
N ASN A 129 -8.40 -14.76 7.19
CA ASN A 129 -8.55 -13.37 7.65
C ASN A 129 -8.08 -12.39 6.56
N PRO A 130 -8.94 -11.46 6.08
CA PRO A 130 -8.59 -10.56 4.98
C PRO A 130 -7.65 -9.42 5.36
N HIS A 131 -7.41 -9.14 6.63
CA HIS A 131 -6.60 -8.00 7.11
C HIS A 131 -5.09 -8.24 6.95
N ILE A 132 -4.71 -8.70 5.75
CA ILE A 132 -3.34 -9.16 5.42
C ILE A 132 -2.29 -8.04 5.40
N TRP A 133 -2.70 -6.78 5.34
CA TRP A 133 -1.77 -5.65 5.43
C TRP A 133 -1.12 -5.50 6.81
N TYR A 134 -1.67 -6.15 7.83
CA TYR A 134 -1.07 -6.28 9.15
C TYR A 134 -0.08 -7.46 9.27
N ASP A 135 0.03 -8.32 8.26
CA ASP A 135 1.09 -9.32 8.17
C ASP A 135 2.38 -8.66 7.65
N PRO A 136 3.47 -8.67 8.44
CA PRO A 136 4.73 -8.03 8.03
C PRO A 136 5.32 -8.54 6.72
N ALA A 137 4.97 -9.77 6.30
CA ALA A 137 5.47 -10.36 5.06
C ALA A 137 4.75 -9.82 3.81
N THR A 138 3.49 -9.43 3.93
CA THR A 138 2.62 -9.02 2.81
C THR A 138 3.19 -7.85 2.04
N ILE A 139 3.63 -6.82 2.75
CA ILE A 139 4.03 -5.54 2.14
C ILE A 139 5.34 -5.66 1.36
N SER A 140 6.28 -6.42 1.88
CA SER A 140 7.52 -6.73 1.15
C SER A 140 7.24 -7.56 -0.12
N ALA A 141 6.31 -8.50 -0.05
CA ALA A 141 5.90 -9.31 -1.20
C ALA A 141 5.24 -8.43 -2.29
N LEU A 142 4.35 -7.51 -1.88
CA LEU A 142 3.72 -6.56 -2.80
C LEU A 142 4.75 -5.62 -3.44
N ALA A 143 5.61 -4.98 -2.65
CA ALA A 143 6.64 -4.06 -3.14
C ALA A 143 7.55 -4.72 -4.18
N LYS A 144 7.99 -5.95 -3.91
CA LYS A 144 8.79 -6.76 -4.82
C LYS A 144 8.03 -7.06 -6.13
N ARG A 145 6.81 -7.58 -6.04
CA ARG A 145 5.98 -7.90 -7.21
C ARG A 145 5.72 -6.68 -8.07
N LEU A 146 5.40 -5.55 -7.44
CA LEU A 146 5.15 -4.31 -8.16
C LEU A 146 6.41 -3.80 -8.86
N SER A 147 7.57 -3.83 -8.20
CA SER A 147 8.85 -3.47 -8.83
C SER A 147 9.14 -4.35 -10.04
N GLU A 148 8.94 -5.67 -9.94
CA GLU A 148 9.11 -6.60 -11.05
C GLU A 148 8.15 -6.28 -12.21
N THR A 149 6.90 -5.96 -11.91
CA THR A 149 5.88 -5.61 -12.91
C THR A 149 6.26 -4.31 -13.64
N LEU A 150 6.67 -3.28 -12.90
CA LEU A 150 7.09 -2.00 -13.48
C LEU A 150 8.35 -2.13 -14.32
N VAL A 151 9.33 -2.93 -13.89
CA VAL A 151 10.55 -3.23 -14.69
C VAL A 151 10.19 -3.94 -16.00
N ALA A 152 9.18 -4.80 -15.99
CA ALA A 152 8.74 -5.50 -17.20
C ALA A 152 8.03 -4.56 -18.19
N GLU A 153 7.29 -3.56 -17.70
CA GLU A 153 6.58 -2.57 -18.51
C GLU A 153 7.48 -1.43 -18.99
N ASP A 154 8.41 -0.98 -18.14
CA ASP A 154 9.38 0.08 -18.42
C ASP A 154 10.80 -0.38 -18.05
N PRO A 155 11.45 -1.18 -18.92
CA PRO A 155 12.82 -1.63 -18.70
C PRO A 155 13.85 -0.49 -18.69
N ALA A 156 13.52 0.68 -19.21
CA ALA A 156 14.43 1.83 -19.27
C ALA A 156 14.75 2.38 -17.86
N ASP A 157 13.76 2.39 -16.93
CA ASP A 157 13.97 2.81 -15.54
C ASP A 157 14.18 1.64 -14.58
N LYS A 158 14.62 0.48 -15.05
CA LYS A 158 14.87 -0.69 -14.20
C LYS A 158 15.69 -0.35 -12.95
N ALA A 159 16.79 0.40 -13.12
CA ALA A 159 17.65 0.78 -12.00
C ALA A 159 16.91 1.66 -10.97
N GLY A 160 16.06 2.57 -11.43
CA GLY A 160 15.24 3.42 -10.58
C GLY A 160 14.25 2.61 -9.74
N TYR A 161 13.52 1.67 -10.35
CA TYR A 161 12.59 0.80 -9.63
C TYR A 161 13.29 -0.07 -8.58
N GLN A 162 14.44 -0.67 -8.94
CA GLN A 162 15.22 -1.47 -8.01
C GLN A 162 15.78 -0.65 -6.83
N GLN A 163 16.22 0.58 -7.10
CA GLN A 163 16.69 1.48 -6.04
C GLN A 163 15.55 1.88 -5.10
N ARG A 164 14.36 2.18 -5.63
CA ARG A 164 13.18 2.51 -4.81
C ARG A 164 12.73 1.32 -3.98
N LEU A 165 12.72 0.11 -4.55
CA LEU A 165 12.45 -1.12 -3.79
C LEU A 165 13.44 -1.28 -2.63
N SER A 166 14.74 -1.15 -2.89
CA SER A 166 15.76 -1.26 -1.83
C SER A 166 15.56 -0.23 -0.72
N ARG A 167 15.22 1.03 -1.05
CA ARG A 167 14.91 2.06 -0.05
C ARG A 167 13.65 1.75 0.73
N PHE A 168 12.64 1.20 0.06
CA PHE A 168 11.41 0.77 0.71
C PHE A 168 11.68 -0.35 1.71
N ASP A 169 12.42 -1.39 1.33
CA ASP A 169 12.80 -2.49 2.24
C ASP A 169 13.60 -1.98 3.45
N GLU A 170 14.53 -1.04 3.25
CA GLU A 170 15.24 -0.40 4.36
C GLU A 170 14.30 0.37 5.30
N SER A 171 13.28 1.02 4.75
CA SER A 171 12.30 1.78 5.54
C SER A 171 11.38 0.90 6.39
N LEU A 172 11.26 -0.40 6.10
CA LEU A 172 10.51 -1.36 6.91
C LEU A 172 11.30 -1.91 8.11
N LYS A 173 12.64 -1.76 8.13
CA LYS A 173 13.47 -2.28 9.22
C LYS A 173 13.10 -1.76 10.61
N PRO A 174 12.76 -0.46 10.81
CA PRO A 174 12.30 0.01 12.12
C PRO A 174 11.04 -0.70 12.61
N ILE A 175 10.07 -1.00 11.72
CA ILE A 175 8.85 -1.74 12.06
C ILE A 175 9.23 -3.17 12.48
N GLN A 176 10.08 -3.84 11.71
CA GLN A 176 10.54 -5.20 12.02
C GLN A 176 11.28 -5.26 13.37
N ALA A 177 12.12 -4.27 13.65
CA ALA A 177 12.82 -4.14 14.93
C ALA A 177 11.83 -3.93 16.09
N LYS A 178 10.81 -3.06 15.88
CA LYS A 178 9.76 -2.82 16.87
C LYS A 178 8.93 -4.08 17.17
N ILE A 179 8.55 -4.82 16.12
CA ILE A 179 7.85 -6.10 16.28
C ILE A 179 8.69 -7.09 17.08
N ALA A 180 9.99 -7.20 16.78
CA ALA A 180 10.90 -8.09 17.50
C ALA A 180 11.04 -7.69 18.98
N GLU A 181 11.16 -6.40 19.27
CA GLU A 181 11.21 -5.85 20.63
C GLU A 181 9.92 -6.18 21.40
N LEU A 182 8.76 -5.85 20.83
CA LEU A 182 7.47 -6.09 21.47
C LEU A 182 7.21 -7.58 21.67
N ARG A 183 7.61 -8.43 20.73
CA ARG A 183 7.55 -9.88 20.87
C ARG A 183 8.37 -10.37 22.06
N GLN A 184 9.58 -9.84 22.27
CA GLN A 184 10.41 -10.22 23.42
C GLN A 184 9.76 -9.85 24.75
N ARG A 185 9.02 -8.73 24.79
CA ARG A 185 8.41 -8.22 26.03
C ARG A 185 7.04 -8.82 26.32
N PHE A 186 6.25 -9.09 25.29
CA PHE A 186 4.82 -9.36 25.42
C PHE A 186 4.36 -10.69 24.79
N ALA A 187 5.26 -11.54 24.28
CA ALA A 187 4.86 -12.86 23.78
C ALA A 187 4.12 -13.66 24.84
N GLY A 188 3.08 -14.38 24.43
CA GLY A 188 2.21 -15.15 25.32
C GLY A 188 1.14 -14.30 26.05
N THR A 189 1.16 -12.97 25.92
CA THR A 189 0.12 -12.12 26.51
C THR A 189 -1.24 -12.43 25.88
N PRO A 190 -2.28 -12.75 26.67
CA PRO A 190 -3.62 -12.96 26.15
C PRO A 190 -4.25 -11.62 25.77
N VAL A 191 -4.73 -11.54 24.54
CA VAL A 191 -5.36 -10.36 23.94
C VAL A 191 -6.67 -10.73 23.24
N THR A 192 -7.49 -9.75 22.94
CA THR A 192 -8.72 -9.96 22.18
C THR A 192 -8.97 -8.77 21.24
N ALA A 193 -9.91 -8.95 20.32
CA ALA A 193 -10.37 -7.91 19.45
C ALA A 193 -11.88 -8.03 19.17
N THR A 194 -12.52 -6.95 18.70
CA THR A 194 -13.94 -7.00 18.32
C THR A 194 -14.15 -7.72 17.00
N GLU A 195 -13.15 -7.68 16.13
CA GLU A 195 -13.03 -8.43 14.88
C GLU A 195 -11.55 -8.73 14.61
N PRO A 196 -11.18 -9.63 13.67
CA PRO A 196 -9.80 -10.10 13.54
C PRO A 196 -8.86 -9.13 12.82
N ILE A 197 -9.12 -7.80 12.90
CA ILE A 197 -8.39 -6.76 12.18
C ILE A 197 -6.87 -6.82 12.43
N PHE A 198 -6.45 -7.01 13.67
CA PHE A 198 -5.03 -7.01 14.06
C PHE A 198 -4.45 -8.43 14.22
N GLY A 199 -5.18 -9.46 13.73
CA GLY A 199 -4.86 -10.87 13.97
C GLY A 199 -3.45 -11.26 13.55
N TYR A 200 -3.02 -10.90 12.34
CA TYR A 200 -1.67 -11.19 11.85
C TYR A 200 -0.57 -10.48 12.63
N MET A 201 -0.82 -9.25 13.06
CA MET A 201 0.15 -8.54 13.90
C MET A 201 0.24 -9.17 15.30
N PHE A 202 -0.87 -9.60 15.90
CA PHE A 202 -0.85 -10.36 17.15
C PHE A 202 -0.03 -11.64 17.02
N GLU A 203 -0.16 -12.35 15.90
CA GLU A 203 0.65 -13.54 15.61
C GLU A 203 2.15 -13.19 15.50
N ALA A 204 2.47 -12.12 14.76
CA ALA A 204 3.85 -11.62 14.63
C ALA A 204 4.45 -11.25 16.00
N LEU A 205 3.65 -10.66 16.88
CA LEU A 205 4.03 -10.32 18.27
C LEU A 205 4.04 -11.53 19.22
N GLY A 206 3.59 -12.71 18.75
CA GLY A 206 3.54 -13.93 19.57
C GLY A 206 2.50 -13.89 20.69
N MET A 207 1.46 -13.06 20.55
CA MET A 207 0.38 -12.92 21.53
C MET A 207 -0.68 -14.03 21.38
N GLN A 208 -1.45 -14.28 22.42
CA GLN A 208 -2.51 -15.28 22.44
C GLN A 208 -3.87 -14.64 22.21
N VAL A 209 -4.41 -14.79 21.01
CA VAL A 209 -5.73 -14.23 20.66
C VAL A 209 -6.84 -15.10 21.25
N ARG A 210 -7.75 -14.46 21.97
CA ARG A 210 -8.95 -15.07 22.53
C ARG A 210 -10.22 -14.58 21.81
N ASN A 211 -11.32 -15.28 22.03
CA ASN A 211 -12.66 -14.92 21.51
C ASN A 211 -12.76 -14.87 19.98
N GLN A 212 -12.00 -15.71 19.27
CA GLN A 212 -11.95 -15.71 17.79
C GLN A 212 -13.32 -15.97 17.16
N ALA A 213 -14.17 -16.84 17.74
CA ALA A 213 -15.51 -17.10 17.19
C ALA A 213 -16.38 -15.84 17.19
N PHE A 214 -16.31 -15.04 18.27
CA PHE A 214 -16.97 -13.75 18.31
C PHE A 214 -16.46 -12.80 17.19
N GLN A 215 -15.14 -12.68 17.06
CA GLN A 215 -14.48 -11.81 16.08
C GLN A 215 -14.90 -12.17 14.65
N LEU A 216 -14.92 -13.46 14.31
CA LEU A 216 -15.33 -13.95 13.01
C LEU A 216 -16.81 -13.69 12.73
N ALA A 217 -17.69 -13.79 13.73
CA ALA A 217 -19.09 -13.48 13.57
C ALA A 217 -19.30 -12.01 13.24
N VAL A 218 -18.65 -11.10 13.96
CA VAL A 218 -18.71 -9.65 13.70
C VAL A 218 -18.18 -9.33 12.31
N MET A 219 -17.00 -9.84 11.94
CA MET A 219 -16.41 -9.62 10.62
C MET A 219 -17.32 -10.08 9.45
N ASN A 220 -18.10 -11.12 9.67
CA ASN A 220 -19.02 -11.68 8.66
C ASN A 220 -20.43 -11.10 8.74
N ASP A 221 -20.66 -9.99 9.43
CA ASP A 221 -21.98 -9.38 9.66
C ASP A 221 -23.01 -10.38 10.19
N THR A 222 -22.56 -11.33 11.03
CA THR A 222 -23.42 -12.32 11.69
C THR A 222 -23.45 -12.08 13.18
N GLU A 223 -24.59 -12.41 13.83
CA GLU A 223 -24.70 -12.27 15.28
C GLU A 223 -23.85 -13.34 15.98
N PRO A 224 -22.92 -12.97 16.89
CA PRO A 224 -22.16 -13.93 17.69
C PRO A 224 -23.10 -14.75 18.58
N SER A 225 -22.77 -16.00 18.83
CA SER A 225 -23.57 -16.85 19.71
C SER A 225 -23.63 -16.28 21.15
N ALA A 226 -24.70 -16.58 21.87
CA ALA A 226 -24.83 -16.15 23.27
C ALA A 226 -23.67 -16.66 24.14
N SER A 227 -23.13 -17.83 23.86
CA SER A 227 -21.96 -18.39 24.56
C SER A 227 -20.68 -17.61 24.27
N ASP A 228 -20.50 -17.15 23.01
CA ASP A 228 -19.31 -16.37 22.65
C ASP A 228 -19.35 -14.98 23.28
N ILE A 229 -20.56 -14.36 23.31
CA ILE A 229 -20.78 -13.08 23.98
C ILE A 229 -20.44 -13.20 25.48
N ILE A 230 -21.01 -14.20 26.17
CA ILE A 230 -20.77 -14.44 27.60
C ILE A 230 -19.29 -14.70 27.88
N SER A 231 -18.64 -15.53 27.05
CA SER A 231 -17.21 -15.84 27.18
C SER A 231 -16.36 -14.58 27.02
N PHE A 232 -16.68 -13.73 26.07
CA PHE A 232 -15.94 -12.47 25.86
C PHE A 232 -16.12 -11.51 27.03
N GLU A 233 -17.35 -11.30 27.48
CA GLU A 233 -17.62 -10.47 28.66
C GLU A 233 -16.89 -10.96 29.91
N ASP A 234 -16.87 -12.29 30.13
CA ASP A 234 -16.21 -12.90 31.29
C ASP A 234 -14.68 -12.70 31.20
N ASP A 235 -14.09 -12.88 30.01
CA ASP A 235 -12.66 -12.64 29.80
C ASP A 235 -12.26 -11.17 30.09
N LEU A 236 -13.12 -10.22 29.73
CA LEU A 236 -12.91 -8.81 30.05
C LEU A 236 -13.06 -8.53 31.55
N LYS A 237 -14.17 -8.97 32.16
CA LYS A 237 -14.49 -8.71 33.56
C LYS A 237 -13.52 -9.36 34.51
N THR A 238 -12.96 -10.52 34.15
CA THR A 238 -12.01 -11.30 34.97
C THR A 238 -10.55 -11.10 34.61
N HIS A 239 -10.25 -10.13 33.74
CA HIS A 239 -8.89 -9.79 33.26
C HIS A 239 -8.11 -10.97 32.66
N ARG A 240 -8.80 -11.90 32.00
CA ARG A 240 -8.16 -12.98 31.24
C ARG A 240 -7.53 -12.49 29.94
N VAL A 241 -7.82 -11.27 29.52
CA VAL A 241 -7.16 -10.55 28.43
C VAL A 241 -6.55 -9.26 28.98
N LYS A 242 -5.47 -8.80 28.35
CA LYS A 242 -4.70 -7.62 28.78
C LYS A 242 -4.86 -6.44 27.81
N LEU A 243 -5.47 -6.66 26.67
CA LEU A 243 -5.69 -5.66 25.65
C LEU A 243 -6.92 -6.05 24.81
N LEU A 244 -7.73 -5.06 24.46
CA LEU A 244 -8.76 -5.18 23.44
C LEU A 244 -8.42 -4.23 22.29
N ILE A 245 -8.36 -4.77 21.06
CA ILE A 245 -8.33 -3.96 19.83
C ILE A 245 -9.73 -3.93 19.22
N TYR A 246 -10.12 -2.78 18.70
CA TYR A 246 -11.37 -2.64 17.95
C TYR A 246 -11.13 -1.96 16.60
N ASN A 247 -11.96 -2.25 15.61
CA ASN A 247 -11.98 -1.51 14.35
C ASN A 247 -12.61 -0.14 14.59
N SER A 248 -11.84 0.94 14.40
CA SER A 248 -12.32 2.30 14.61
C SER A 248 -13.18 2.82 13.46
N GLN A 249 -13.25 2.10 12.34
CA GLN A 249 -14.03 2.45 11.15
C GLN A 249 -15.35 1.67 11.07
N ALA A 250 -15.48 0.56 11.80
CA ALA A 250 -16.73 -0.21 11.86
C ALA A 250 -17.60 0.24 13.04
N THR A 251 -18.91 0.30 12.80
CA THR A 251 -19.94 0.64 13.80
C THR A 251 -20.83 -0.57 14.05
N ASP A 252 -20.46 -1.41 15.00
CA ASP A 252 -21.25 -2.56 15.43
C ASP A 252 -21.66 -2.40 16.89
N PRO A 253 -22.99 -2.46 17.25
CA PRO A 253 -23.46 -2.25 18.61
C PRO A 253 -22.91 -3.26 19.64
N ILE A 254 -22.66 -4.53 19.22
CA ILE A 254 -22.12 -5.52 20.12
C ILE A 254 -20.61 -5.32 20.34
N ALA A 255 -19.88 -4.88 19.30
CA ALA A 255 -18.49 -4.46 19.41
C ALA A 255 -18.33 -3.26 20.35
N GLU A 256 -19.20 -2.23 20.23
CA GLU A 256 -19.23 -1.11 21.17
C GLU A 256 -19.51 -1.53 22.62
N ARG A 257 -20.41 -2.51 22.80
CA ARG A 257 -20.69 -3.06 24.13
C ARG A 257 -19.45 -3.69 24.76
N MET A 258 -18.69 -4.48 24.00
CA MET A 258 -17.43 -5.07 24.49
C MET A 258 -16.41 -4.00 24.86
N GLN A 259 -16.28 -2.94 24.07
CA GLN A 259 -15.42 -1.80 24.38
C GLN A 259 -15.82 -1.11 25.69
N LYS A 260 -17.14 -0.90 25.93
CA LYS A 260 -17.64 -0.30 27.17
C LYS A 260 -17.32 -1.19 28.39
N ILE A 261 -17.50 -2.50 28.25
CA ILE A 261 -17.15 -3.46 29.31
C ILE A 261 -15.65 -3.47 29.59
N ALA A 262 -14.81 -3.50 28.54
CA ALA A 262 -13.35 -3.45 28.68
C ALA A 262 -12.90 -2.18 29.42
N LYS A 263 -13.39 -1.01 29.01
CA LYS A 263 -13.10 0.27 29.67
C LYS A 263 -13.54 0.28 31.15
N ALA A 264 -14.72 -0.25 31.45
CA ALA A 264 -15.24 -0.34 32.82
C ALA A 264 -14.42 -1.30 33.70
N ALA A 265 -13.86 -2.36 33.08
CA ALA A 265 -12.97 -3.31 33.77
C ALA A 265 -11.51 -2.81 33.84
N GLY A 266 -11.18 -1.64 33.26
CA GLY A 266 -9.81 -1.14 33.24
C GLY A 266 -8.88 -1.86 32.26
N ILE A 267 -9.44 -2.62 31.32
CA ILE A 267 -8.68 -3.21 30.21
C ILE A 267 -8.36 -2.13 29.18
N PRO A 268 -7.11 -1.96 28.75
CA PRO A 268 -6.76 -1.04 27.66
C PRO A 268 -7.53 -1.36 26.39
N VAL A 269 -8.04 -0.30 25.74
CA VAL A 269 -8.75 -0.39 24.46
C VAL A 269 -8.01 0.45 23.44
N VAL A 270 -7.59 -0.16 22.33
CA VAL A 270 -6.84 0.48 21.24
C VAL A 270 -7.65 0.33 19.95
N GLY A 271 -7.78 1.40 19.19
CA GLY A 271 -8.40 1.37 17.87
C GLY A 271 -7.36 0.99 16.81
N GLY A 272 -7.71 0.08 15.92
CA GLY A 272 -7.01 -0.19 14.67
C GLY A 272 -7.82 0.35 13.50
N THR A 273 -7.20 0.57 12.34
CA THR A 273 -7.87 1.06 11.14
C THR A 273 -7.66 0.12 9.95
N GLU A 274 -8.62 0.10 9.03
CA GLU A 274 -8.53 -0.66 7.76
C GLU A 274 -8.02 0.21 6.60
N THR A 275 -7.86 1.49 6.83
CA THR A 275 -7.24 2.41 5.88
C THR A 275 -6.17 3.24 6.59
N SER A 276 -5.11 3.59 5.86
CA SER A 276 -4.08 4.47 6.41
C SER A 276 -4.67 5.84 6.71
N PRO A 277 -4.41 6.42 7.91
CA PRO A 277 -4.87 7.75 8.25
C PRO A 277 -4.37 8.83 7.29
N PRO A 278 -5.10 9.95 7.14
CA PRO A 278 -4.68 11.04 6.27
C PRO A 278 -3.31 11.59 6.62
N GLY A 279 -2.45 11.72 5.61
CA GLY A 279 -1.10 12.27 5.76
C GLY A 279 -0.07 11.26 6.25
N GLU A 280 -0.46 10.04 6.55
CA GLU A 280 0.45 8.96 6.89
C GLU A 280 0.80 8.09 5.68
N ASN A 281 2.02 7.55 5.68
CA ASN A 281 2.41 6.45 4.81
C ASN A 281 2.29 5.12 5.57
N TYR A 282 2.46 4.01 4.87
CA TYR A 282 2.38 2.68 5.50
C TYR A 282 3.31 2.55 6.72
N GLN A 283 4.52 3.07 6.64
CA GLN A 283 5.53 2.94 7.68
C GLN A 283 5.15 3.69 8.96
N SER A 284 4.70 4.94 8.83
CA SER A 284 4.28 5.76 9.99
C SER A 284 3.01 5.20 10.63
N TRP A 285 2.05 4.77 9.82
CA TRP A 285 0.82 4.15 10.28
C TRP A 285 1.10 2.89 11.11
N MET A 286 1.83 1.91 10.56
CA MET A 286 2.16 0.67 11.29
C MET A 286 2.98 0.93 12.55
N MET A 287 3.90 1.88 12.52
CA MET A 287 4.65 2.27 13.72
C MET A 287 3.73 2.86 14.79
N GLY A 288 2.78 3.71 14.39
CA GLY A 288 1.78 4.30 15.28
C GLY A 288 0.91 3.25 15.97
N GLU A 289 0.46 2.23 15.22
CA GLU A 289 -0.31 1.09 15.76
C GLU A 289 0.51 0.27 16.78
N LEU A 290 1.77 -0.05 16.45
CA LEU A 290 2.67 -0.77 17.36
C LEU A 290 2.97 0.04 18.64
N ASP A 291 3.18 1.34 18.53
CA ASP A 291 3.38 2.22 19.67
C ASP A 291 2.13 2.35 20.54
N ALA A 292 0.93 2.32 19.95
CA ALA A 292 -0.32 2.31 20.69
C ALA A 292 -0.47 1.02 21.52
N VAL A 293 -0.17 -0.13 20.92
CA VAL A 293 -0.15 -1.42 21.62
C VAL A 293 0.89 -1.42 22.74
N GLU A 294 2.10 -0.93 22.49
CA GLU A 294 3.13 -0.84 23.52
C GLU A 294 2.69 0.01 24.72
N ARG A 295 2.20 1.23 24.45
CA ARG A 295 1.71 2.12 25.51
C ARG A 295 0.60 1.50 26.33
N ALA A 296 -0.31 0.77 25.68
CA ALA A 296 -1.43 0.10 26.32
C ALA A 296 -0.96 -1.00 27.27
N LEU A 297 -0.05 -1.85 26.82
CA LEU A 297 0.45 -2.99 27.62
C LEU A 297 1.46 -2.57 28.69
N SER A 298 2.31 -1.56 28.42
CA SER A 298 3.33 -1.11 29.40
C SER A 298 2.74 -0.43 30.62
N LYS A 299 1.60 0.25 30.51
CA LYS A 299 0.90 0.88 31.65
C LYS A 299 0.27 -0.12 32.62
N HIS A 300 0.09 -1.36 32.19
CA HIS A 300 -0.60 -2.41 32.94
C HIS A 300 0.30 -3.63 33.17
N ALA A 301 1.60 -3.50 32.89
CA ALA A 301 2.60 -4.48 33.34
C ALA A 301 2.67 -4.46 34.86
N PRO A 302 2.74 -5.62 35.53
CA PRO A 302 2.75 -5.73 37.00
C PRO A 302 3.97 -5.04 37.63
#